data_a01146977e3b482154745e5ef22cd6d5
#
_entry.id   a01146977e3b482154745e5ef22cd6d5
#
_cell.length_a   1.000
_cell.length_b   1.000
_cell.length_c   1.000
_cell.angle_alpha   90.00
_cell.angle_beta   90.00
_cell.angle_gamma   90.00
#
_symmetry.space_group_name_H-M   'P 1'
#
loop_
_entity.id
_entity.type
_entity.pdbx_description
1 polymer ?
#
loop_
_entity_poly.entity_id
_entity_poly.type
_entity_poly.pdbx_seq_one_letter_code
_entity_poly.pdbx_strand_id
1 'polypeptide(L)'
;MEKVAVVTGTSSGIGFETALALAREGCYTYATMRDTTKGDKLRELASKENLKIDVLELDVDSEDSAKTAIKHILDQKQRIDVLVNNAGWGLWGCVEDVSVDEFRAQFETNFFSIIRLIQEVAPTMRKQGSGTIVNISSVAGRIGFPASPTYISSKFALEGLSESLRLEMAPFGINVI
;
A
#
# COMPACT_ATOMS: atom_id res chain seq x y z
N MET A 1 -17.61 -0.21 16.01
CA MET A 1 -17.23 -1.29 15.08
C MET A 1 -15.71 -1.29 14.95
N GLU A 2 -15.05 -2.44 14.95
CA GLU A 2 -13.59 -2.53 14.81
C GLU A 2 -13.15 -2.08 13.43
N LYS A 3 -12.16 -1.20 13.32
CA LYS A 3 -11.60 -0.74 12.05
C LYS A 3 -10.68 -1.80 11.46
N VAL A 4 -10.70 -1.94 10.14
CA VAL A 4 -9.86 -2.89 9.39
C VAL A 4 -8.85 -2.11 8.54
N ALA A 5 -7.59 -2.42 8.72
CA ALA A 5 -6.48 -1.83 7.98
C ALA A 5 -5.77 -2.86 7.11
N VAL A 6 -5.37 -2.45 5.93
CA VAL A 6 -4.53 -3.23 5.00
C VAL A 6 -3.25 -2.44 4.75
N VAL A 7 -2.10 -3.05 4.98
CA VAL A 7 -0.79 -2.42 4.75
C VAL A 7 0.02 -3.30 3.80
N THR A 8 0.53 -2.71 2.71
CA THR A 8 1.35 -3.46 1.75
C THR A 8 2.84 -3.32 2.02
N GLY A 9 3.62 -4.38 1.70
CA GLY A 9 5.07 -4.35 1.86
C GLY A 9 5.54 -4.34 3.31
N THR A 10 4.97 -5.19 4.16
CA THR A 10 5.18 -5.19 5.61
C THR A 10 6.30 -6.10 6.10
N SER A 11 7.07 -6.71 5.22
CA SER A 11 8.19 -7.61 5.62
C SER A 11 9.32 -6.88 6.37
N SER A 12 9.43 -5.55 6.21
CA SER A 12 10.45 -4.72 6.87
C SER A 12 10.11 -3.23 6.77
N GLY A 13 10.92 -2.38 7.42
CA GLY A 13 10.91 -0.93 7.25
C GLY A 13 9.59 -0.26 7.63
N ILE A 14 9.21 0.77 6.86
CA ILE A 14 8.05 1.63 7.15
C ILE A 14 6.75 0.80 7.21
N GLY A 15 6.53 -0.13 6.28
CA GLY A 15 5.32 -0.96 6.28
C GLY A 15 5.19 -1.84 7.52
N PHE A 16 6.30 -2.42 7.98
CA PHE A 16 6.35 -3.22 9.22
C PHE A 16 5.92 -2.39 10.43
N GLU A 17 6.53 -1.21 10.62
CA GLU A 17 6.22 -0.32 11.75
C GLU A 17 4.80 0.25 11.64
N THR A 18 4.34 0.57 10.43
CA THR A 18 2.97 1.05 10.18
C THR A 18 1.93 -0.01 10.56
N ALA A 19 2.17 -1.28 10.22
CA ALA A 19 1.25 -2.35 10.58
C ALA A 19 1.14 -2.51 12.10
N LEU A 20 2.26 -2.46 12.83
CA LEU A 20 2.27 -2.46 14.29
C LEU A 20 1.56 -1.25 14.88
N ALA A 21 1.83 -0.05 14.36
CA ALA A 21 1.22 1.18 14.86
C ALA A 21 -0.31 1.16 14.72
N LEU A 22 -0.83 0.76 13.56
CA LEU A 22 -2.28 0.67 13.33
C LEU A 22 -2.94 -0.38 14.24
N ALA A 23 -2.27 -1.50 14.47
CA ALA A 23 -2.78 -2.52 15.37
C ALA A 23 -2.77 -2.06 16.84
N ARG A 24 -1.74 -1.33 17.28
CA ARG A 24 -1.68 -0.71 18.61
C ARG A 24 -2.79 0.34 18.83
N GLU A 25 -3.19 1.03 17.75
CA GLU A 25 -4.35 1.95 17.75
C GLU A 25 -5.71 1.23 17.65
N GLY A 26 -5.72 -0.11 17.76
CA GLY A 26 -6.93 -0.92 17.83
C GLY A 26 -7.53 -1.32 16.49
N CYS A 27 -6.81 -1.14 15.37
CA CYS A 27 -7.24 -1.69 14.09
C CYS A 27 -6.96 -3.20 14.01
N TYR A 28 -7.87 -3.95 13.40
CA TYR A 28 -7.54 -5.26 12.88
C TYR A 28 -6.70 -5.08 11.62
N THR A 29 -5.44 -5.47 11.65
CA THR A 29 -4.48 -5.12 10.61
C THR A 29 -4.07 -6.33 9.78
N TYR A 30 -4.32 -6.30 8.49
CA TYR A 30 -3.77 -7.22 7.52
C TYR A 30 -2.41 -6.68 7.04
N ALA A 31 -1.36 -7.31 7.51
CA ALA A 31 0.01 -7.01 7.14
C ALA A 31 0.39 -7.87 5.93
N THR A 32 0.49 -7.25 4.74
CA THR A 32 0.65 -8.02 3.52
C THR A 32 2.05 -7.97 2.94
N MET A 33 2.51 -9.10 2.40
CA MET A 33 3.84 -9.29 1.82
C MET A 33 3.83 -10.44 0.80
N ARG A 34 4.76 -10.43 -0.14
CA ARG A 34 4.90 -11.50 -1.15
C ARG A 34 5.29 -12.85 -0.56
N ASP A 35 6.16 -12.82 0.43
CA ASP A 35 6.70 -14.00 1.10
C ASP A 35 6.34 -13.94 2.59
N THR A 36 5.33 -14.70 2.98
CA THR A 36 4.79 -14.70 4.34
C THR A 36 5.71 -15.36 5.37
N THR A 37 6.78 -16.05 4.94
CA THR A 37 7.82 -16.57 5.86
C THR A 37 8.61 -15.44 6.51
N LYS A 38 8.67 -14.26 5.86
CA LYS A 38 9.30 -13.04 6.42
C LYS A 38 8.46 -12.34 7.48
N GLY A 39 7.25 -12.84 7.74
CA GLY A 39 6.32 -12.27 8.71
C GLY A 39 6.52 -12.75 10.15
N ASP A 40 7.46 -13.65 10.46
CA ASP A 40 7.59 -14.29 11.77
C ASP A 40 7.84 -13.27 12.90
N LYS A 41 8.72 -12.31 12.67
CA LYS A 41 8.97 -11.24 13.64
C LYS A 41 7.72 -10.40 13.93
N LEU A 42 6.90 -10.16 12.91
CA LEU A 42 5.64 -9.43 13.07
C LEU A 42 4.62 -10.25 13.87
N ARG A 43 4.50 -11.56 13.59
CA ARG A 43 3.64 -12.48 14.34
C ARG A 43 4.07 -12.59 15.81
N GLU A 44 5.38 -12.68 16.07
CA GLU A 44 5.93 -12.72 17.42
C GLU A 44 5.57 -11.47 18.22
N LEU A 45 5.81 -10.28 17.65
CA LEU A 45 5.46 -9.02 18.30
C LEU A 45 3.95 -8.87 18.50
N ALA A 46 3.15 -9.24 17.50
CA ALA A 46 1.70 -9.21 17.61
C ALA A 46 1.21 -10.11 18.75
N SER A 47 1.75 -11.32 18.86
CA SER A 47 1.43 -12.23 19.96
C SER A 47 1.85 -11.67 21.33
N LYS A 48 3.06 -11.14 21.42
CA LYS A 48 3.61 -10.57 22.68
C LYS A 48 2.81 -9.37 23.17
N GLU A 49 2.34 -8.53 22.27
CA GLU A 49 1.57 -7.32 22.59
C GLU A 49 0.05 -7.54 22.52
N ASN A 50 -0.40 -8.77 22.23
CA ASN A 50 -1.81 -9.12 22.04
C ASN A 50 -2.51 -8.25 20.98
N LEU A 51 -1.81 -8.00 19.85
CA LEU A 51 -2.31 -7.21 18.75
C LEU A 51 -3.08 -8.06 17.72
N LYS A 52 -4.06 -7.46 17.07
CA LYS A 52 -4.83 -8.11 16.01
C LYS A 52 -4.17 -7.87 14.65
N ILE A 53 -3.18 -8.70 14.33
CA ILE A 53 -2.44 -8.65 13.05
C ILE A 53 -2.52 -10.03 12.41
N ASP A 54 -2.97 -10.05 11.16
CA ASP A 54 -2.87 -11.21 10.26
C ASP A 54 -1.82 -10.93 9.17
N VAL A 55 -0.89 -11.85 9.00
CA VAL A 55 0.08 -11.82 7.88
C VAL A 55 -0.54 -12.54 6.70
N LEU A 56 -0.75 -11.81 5.60
CA LEU A 56 -1.42 -12.31 4.40
C LEU A 56 -0.49 -12.18 3.18
N GLU A 57 -0.51 -13.18 2.30
CA GLU A 57 0.19 -13.10 1.03
C GLU A 57 -0.47 -12.08 0.10
N LEU A 58 0.34 -11.17 -0.42
CA LEU A 58 -0.05 -10.24 -1.47
C LEU A 58 1.18 -9.79 -2.24
N ASP A 59 1.24 -10.15 -3.51
CA ASP A 59 2.13 -9.57 -4.49
C ASP A 59 1.40 -8.43 -5.20
N VAL A 60 1.84 -7.20 -4.95
CA VAL A 60 1.20 -6.01 -5.52
C VAL A 60 1.35 -5.93 -7.05
N ASP A 61 2.37 -6.59 -7.62
CA ASP A 61 2.61 -6.63 -9.05
C ASP A 61 1.72 -7.66 -9.78
N SER A 62 1.01 -8.52 -9.02
CA SER A 62 0.06 -9.51 -9.55
C SER A 62 -1.39 -9.09 -9.31
N GLU A 63 -2.14 -8.91 -10.40
CA GLU A 63 -3.56 -8.56 -10.34
C GLU A 63 -4.38 -9.64 -9.61
N ASP A 64 -4.12 -10.92 -9.89
CA ASP A 64 -4.81 -12.04 -9.26
C ASP A 64 -4.51 -12.13 -7.76
N SER A 65 -3.25 -11.88 -7.36
CA SER A 65 -2.87 -11.85 -5.96
C SER A 65 -3.57 -10.71 -5.23
N ALA A 66 -3.61 -9.51 -5.81
CA ALA A 66 -4.31 -8.36 -5.24
C ALA A 66 -5.81 -8.63 -5.06
N LYS A 67 -6.49 -9.12 -6.10
CA LYS A 67 -7.91 -9.49 -6.05
C LYS A 67 -8.20 -10.56 -4.99
N THR A 68 -7.37 -11.60 -4.95
CA THR A 68 -7.54 -12.72 -4.01
C THR A 68 -7.38 -12.24 -2.56
N ALA A 69 -6.35 -11.44 -2.27
CA ALA A 69 -6.11 -10.91 -0.94
C ALA A 69 -7.23 -9.97 -0.48
N ILE A 70 -7.65 -9.01 -1.31
CA ILE A 70 -8.74 -8.08 -0.96
C ILE A 70 -10.06 -8.83 -0.79
N LYS A 71 -10.38 -9.77 -1.69
CA LYS A 71 -11.55 -10.61 -1.55
C LYS A 71 -11.55 -11.40 -0.24
N HIS A 72 -10.44 -12.04 0.11
CA HIS A 72 -10.30 -12.77 1.39
C HIS A 72 -10.61 -11.87 2.60
N ILE A 73 -10.06 -10.65 2.62
CA ILE A 73 -10.31 -9.69 3.70
C ILE A 73 -11.79 -9.30 3.76
N LEU A 74 -12.40 -9.03 2.61
CA LEU A 74 -13.81 -8.62 2.54
C LEU A 74 -14.76 -9.76 2.91
N ASP A 75 -14.45 -11.01 2.54
CA ASP A 75 -15.23 -12.19 2.93
C ASP A 75 -15.25 -12.37 4.47
N GLN A 76 -14.15 -12.05 5.16
CA GLN A 76 -14.05 -12.17 6.62
C GLN A 76 -14.56 -10.96 7.39
N LYS A 77 -14.27 -9.76 6.92
CA LYS A 77 -14.50 -8.51 7.68
C LYS A 77 -15.62 -7.64 7.12
N GLN A 78 -15.98 -7.83 5.85
CA GLN A 78 -16.99 -7.06 5.13
C GLN A 78 -16.71 -5.55 5.08
N ARG A 79 -15.50 -5.14 5.41
CA ARG A 79 -15.05 -3.75 5.44
C ARG A 79 -13.54 -3.61 5.29
N ILE A 80 -13.12 -2.47 4.78
CA ILE A 80 -11.73 -1.97 4.82
C ILE A 80 -11.82 -0.48 5.13
N ASP A 81 -11.22 -0.05 6.24
CA ASP A 81 -11.25 1.35 6.68
C ASP A 81 -9.98 2.11 6.32
N VAL A 82 -8.85 1.41 6.27
CA VAL A 82 -7.56 2.00 5.94
C VAL A 82 -6.84 1.11 4.93
N LEU A 83 -6.41 1.70 3.83
CA LEU A 83 -5.48 1.10 2.87
C LEU A 83 -4.17 1.89 2.90
N VAL A 84 -3.07 1.24 3.23
CA VAL A 84 -1.72 1.84 3.16
C VAL A 84 -0.94 1.20 2.02
N ASN A 85 -0.79 1.94 0.94
CA ASN A 85 0.03 1.60 -0.21
C ASN A 85 1.49 1.97 0.09
N ASN A 86 2.21 1.03 0.70
CA ASN A 86 3.60 1.21 1.12
C ASN A 86 4.59 0.39 0.29
N ALA A 87 4.18 -0.74 -0.29
CA ALA A 87 5.06 -1.55 -1.13
C ALA A 87 5.69 -0.70 -2.23
N GLY A 88 7.00 -0.80 -2.38
CA GLY A 88 7.75 -0.03 -3.36
C GLY A 88 9.25 -0.27 -3.24
N TRP A 89 9.98 0.10 -4.27
CA TRP A 89 11.43 0.00 -4.34
C TRP A 89 12.01 1.14 -5.16
N GLY A 90 13.31 1.34 -5.12
CA GLY A 90 14.00 2.37 -5.87
C GLY A 90 15.14 1.80 -6.71
N LEU A 91 15.25 2.23 -7.96
CA LEU A 91 16.34 1.94 -8.87
C LEU A 91 17.26 3.15 -8.98
N TRP A 92 18.56 2.90 -8.93
CA TRP A 92 19.60 3.90 -9.12
C TRP A 92 20.27 3.68 -10.47
N GLY A 93 20.42 4.74 -11.24
CA GLY A 93 21.08 4.76 -12.56
C GLY A 93 20.73 6.05 -13.30
N CYS A 94 21.60 6.48 -14.23
CA CYS A 94 21.28 7.58 -15.12
C CYS A 94 20.24 7.13 -16.17
N VAL A 95 19.53 8.08 -16.78
CA VAL A 95 18.45 7.74 -17.74
C VAL A 95 18.94 6.95 -18.94
N GLU A 96 20.19 7.15 -19.34
CA GLU A 96 20.83 6.46 -20.45
C GLU A 96 21.28 5.03 -20.10
N ASP A 97 21.45 4.73 -18.81
CA ASP A 97 21.91 3.42 -18.32
C ASP A 97 20.75 2.50 -17.92
N VAL A 98 19.58 3.07 -17.64
CA VAL A 98 18.39 2.31 -17.17
C VAL A 98 17.50 1.97 -18.39
N SER A 99 17.24 0.71 -18.60
CA SER A 99 16.38 0.24 -19.69
C SER A 99 14.91 0.66 -19.47
N VAL A 100 14.16 0.77 -20.57
CA VAL A 100 12.71 1.06 -20.52
C VAL A 100 11.95 -0.04 -19.74
N ASP A 101 12.43 -1.28 -19.80
CA ASP A 101 11.77 -2.38 -19.06
C ASP A 101 12.00 -2.27 -17.55
N GLU A 102 13.15 -1.80 -17.09
CA GLU A 102 13.38 -1.47 -15.68
C GLU A 102 12.51 -0.28 -15.22
N PHE A 103 12.31 0.74 -16.09
CA PHE A 103 11.35 1.80 -15.86
C PHE A 103 9.94 1.22 -15.67
N ARG A 104 9.48 0.34 -16.56
CA ARG A 104 8.16 -0.29 -16.47
C ARG A 104 8.01 -1.11 -15.19
N ALA A 105 9.02 -1.92 -14.84
CA ALA A 105 9.00 -2.73 -13.64
C ALA A 105 8.87 -1.88 -12.36
N GLN A 106 9.60 -0.75 -12.28
CA GLN A 106 9.47 0.14 -11.12
C GLN A 106 8.13 0.86 -11.08
N PHE A 107 7.61 1.30 -12.23
CA PHE A 107 6.27 1.88 -12.31
C PHE A 107 5.18 0.86 -11.99
N GLU A 108 5.36 -0.41 -12.36
CA GLU A 108 4.41 -1.47 -12.00
C GLU A 108 4.23 -1.53 -10.48
N THR A 109 5.33 -1.63 -9.73
CA THR A 109 5.25 -1.70 -8.27
C THR A 109 4.87 -0.36 -7.63
N ASN A 110 5.49 0.76 -8.04
CA ASN A 110 5.38 2.03 -7.32
C ASN A 110 4.14 2.85 -7.69
N PHE A 111 3.45 2.51 -8.80
CA PHE A 111 2.36 3.30 -9.33
C PHE A 111 1.15 2.44 -9.77
N PHE A 112 1.30 1.52 -10.73
CA PHE A 112 0.17 0.75 -11.24
C PHE A 112 -0.44 -0.19 -10.21
N SER A 113 0.38 -0.81 -9.36
CA SER A 113 -0.09 -1.65 -8.27
C SER A 113 -1.01 -0.88 -7.30
N ILE A 114 -0.69 0.39 -7.04
CA ILE A 114 -1.48 1.27 -6.17
C ILE A 114 -2.85 1.54 -6.78
N ILE A 115 -2.91 1.84 -8.09
CA ILE A 115 -4.18 2.03 -8.80
C ILE A 115 -5.03 0.76 -8.69
N ARG A 116 -4.45 -0.41 -8.92
CA ARG A 116 -5.11 -1.72 -8.84
C ARG A 116 -5.74 -1.94 -7.46
N LEU A 117 -4.98 -1.73 -6.38
CA LEU A 117 -5.49 -1.89 -5.02
C LEU A 117 -6.58 -0.88 -4.68
N ILE A 118 -6.45 0.36 -5.13
CA ILE A 118 -7.49 1.38 -4.96
C ILE A 118 -8.78 0.95 -5.66
N GLN A 119 -8.71 0.43 -6.88
CA GLN A 119 -9.87 -0.05 -7.64
C GLN A 119 -10.59 -1.22 -6.93
N GLU A 120 -9.86 -2.11 -6.28
CA GLU A 120 -10.44 -3.21 -5.51
C GLU A 120 -11.08 -2.75 -4.19
N VAL A 121 -10.53 -1.73 -3.52
CA VAL A 121 -10.99 -1.29 -2.20
C VAL A 121 -12.03 -0.17 -2.25
N ALA A 122 -11.93 0.76 -3.20
CA ALA A 122 -12.77 1.95 -3.28
C ALA A 122 -14.28 1.67 -3.35
N PRO A 123 -14.78 0.63 -4.05
CA PRO A 123 -16.21 0.32 -4.06
C PRO A 123 -16.75 0.02 -2.65
N THR A 124 -15.98 -0.69 -1.84
CA THR A 124 -16.36 -1.00 -0.45
C THR A 124 -16.34 0.26 0.41
N MET A 125 -15.29 1.09 0.34
CA MET A 125 -15.21 2.34 1.08
C MET A 125 -16.32 3.32 0.70
N ARG A 126 -16.69 3.41 -0.59
CA ARG A 126 -17.84 4.21 -1.04
C ARG A 126 -19.16 3.72 -0.43
N LYS A 127 -19.38 2.41 -0.39
CA LYS A 127 -20.57 1.82 0.24
C LYS A 127 -20.59 2.05 1.75
N GLN A 128 -19.43 2.09 2.40
CA GLN A 128 -19.28 2.42 3.82
C GLN A 128 -19.55 3.91 4.11
N GLY A 129 -19.39 4.79 3.11
CA GLY A 129 -19.41 6.25 3.28
C GLY A 129 -18.21 6.77 4.09
N SER A 130 -17.14 5.99 4.17
CA SER A 130 -15.94 6.34 4.93
C SER A 130 -14.75 5.46 4.53
N GLY A 131 -13.55 6.00 4.66
CA GLY A 131 -12.30 5.28 4.41
C GLY A 131 -11.09 6.21 4.46
N THR A 132 -9.91 5.63 4.51
CA THR A 132 -8.64 6.36 4.38
C THR A 132 -7.70 5.58 3.49
N ILE A 133 -7.19 6.23 2.46
CA ILE A 133 -6.15 5.70 1.56
C ILE A 133 -4.88 6.51 1.83
N VAL A 134 -3.81 5.82 2.20
CA VAL A 134 -2.50 6.42 2.45
C VAL A 134 -1.54 5.91 1.40
N ASN A 135 -0.98 6.82 0.59
CA ASN A 135 0.02 6.49 -0.43
C ASN A 135 1.40 6.92 0.06
N ILE A 136 2.28 5.97 0.31
CA ILE A 136 3.65 6.29 0.76
C ILE A 136 4.47 6.81 -0.41
N SER A 137 4.57 8.12 -0.47
CA SER A 137 5.36 8.85 -1.44
C SER A 137 6.81 9.03 -0.96
N SER A 138 7.46 10.09 -1.36
CA SER A 138 8.85 10.42 -1.04
C SER A 138 9.08 11.91 -1.24
N VAL A 139 10.16 12.43 -0.67
CA VAL A 139 10.76 13.70 -1.11
C VAL A 139 11.02 13.70 -2.63
N ALA A 140 11.34 12.54 -3.21
CA ALA A 140 11.49 12.33 -4.64
C ALA A 140 10.18 12.52 -5.46
N GLY A 141 9.03 12.64 -4.82
CA GLY A 141 7.78 13.05 -5.47
C GLY A 141 7.61 14.57 -5.59
N ARG A 142 8.51 15.35 -4.99
CA ARG A 142 8.47 16.82 -4.96
C ARG A 142 9.69 17.49 -5.60
N ILE A 143 10.85 16.83 -5.56
CA ILE A 143 12.10 17.34 -6.13
C ILE A 143 12.80 16.27 -6.95
N GLY A 144 13.51 16.71 -8.00
CA GLY A 144 14.40 15.86 -8.81
C GLY A 144 15.85 15.93 -8.32
N PHE A 145 16.58 14.82 -8.46
CA PHE A 145 18.01 14.72 -8.23
C PHE A 145 18.63 13.71 -9.20
N PRO A 146 19.95 13.75 -9.46
CA PRO A 146 20.57 12.87 -10.45
C PRO A 146 20.54 11.39 -10.04
N ALA A 147 20.71 10.52 -11.02
CA ALA A 147 20.88 9.06 -10.89
C ALA A 147 19.67 8.30 -10.28
N SER A 148 18.46 8.84 -10.34
CA SER A 148 17.25 8.14 -9.91
C SER A 148 15.99 8.55 -10.69
N PRO A 149 16.06 8.73 -12.03
CA PRO A 149 14.94 9.25 -12.80
C PRO A 149 13.70 8.37 -12.72
N THR A 150 13.87 7.05 -12.69
CA THR A 150 12.78 6.07 -12.63
C THR A 150 11.99 6.20 -11.33
N TYR A 151 12.68 6.22 -10.21
CA TYR A 151 12.05 6.35 -8.90
C TYR A 151 11.36 7.71 -8.76
N ILE A 152 12.07 8.79 -9.09
CA ILE A 152 11.54 10.16 -9.05
C ILE A 152 10.27 10.28 -9.87
N SER A 153 10.29 9.87 -11.14
CA SER A 153 9.12 9.95 -12.01
C SER A 153 7.95 9.13 -11.50
N SER A 154 8.19 7.93 -10.93
CA SER A 154 7.13 7.12 -10.32
C SER A 154 6.50 7.82 -9.10
N LYS A 155 7.28 8.51 -8.28
CA LYS A 155 6.77 9.23 -7.11
C LYS A 155 6.08 10.55 -7.48
N PHE A 156 6.54 11.28 -8.50
CA PHE A 156 5.79 12.41 -9.06
C PHE A 156 4.43 11.99 -9.63
N ALA A 157 4.40 10.86 -10.35
CA ALA A 157 3.14 10.29 -10.84
C ALA A 157 2.19 9.94 -9.69
N LEU A 158 2.71 9.37 -8.60
CA LEU A 158 1.92 9.04 -7.41
C LEU A 158 1.35 10.28 -6.71
N GLU A 159 2.11 11.38 -6.63
CA GLU A 159 1.62 12.64 -6.08
C GLU A 159 0.45 13.19 -6.90
N GLY A 160 0.59 13.25 -8.24
CA GLY A 160 -0.48 13.72 -9.12
C GLY A 160 -1.74 12.84 -9.04
N LEU A 161 -1.57 11.50 -8.97
CA LEU A 161 -2.67 10.57 -8.74
C LEU A 161 -3.36 10.85 -7.40
N SER A 162 -2.59 11.03 -6.33
CA SER A 162 -3.12 11.23 -4.98
C SER A 162 -3.90 12.55 -4.86
N GLU A 163 -3.44 13.62 -5.51
CA GLU A 163 -4.16 14.89 -5.56
C GLU A 163 -5.52 14.76 -6.27
N SER A 164 -5.54 14.12 -7.45
CA SER A 164 -6.79 13.87 -8.19
C SER A 164 -7.74 12.98 -7.40
N LEU A 165 -7.23 11.86 -6.90
CA LEU A 165 -8.01 10.87 -6.15
C LEU A 165 -8.65 11.49 -4.89
N ARG A 166 -7.95 12.39 -4.21
CA ARG A 166 -8.48 13.10 -3.03
C ARG A 166 -9.77 13.86 -3.36
N LEU A 167 -9.80 14.54 -4.52
CA LEU A 167 -10.98 15.28 -4.97
C LEU A 167 -12.12 14.31 -5.37
N GLU A 168 -11.80 13.20 -6.04
CA GLU A 168 -12.78 12.21 -6.46
C GLU A 168 -13.41 11.46 -5.27
N MET A 169 -12.65 11.22 -4.21
CA MET A 169 -13.07 10.42 -3.07
C MET A 169 -13.72 11.23 -1.93
N ALA A 170 -13.44 12.53 -1.85
CA ALA A 170 -13.99 13.41 -0.80
C ALA A 170 -15.53 13.39 -0.71
N PRO A 171 -16.31 13.39 -1.82
CA PRO A 171 -17.78 13.32 -1.74
C PRO A 171 -18.31 12.05 -1.07
N PHE A 172 -17.49 10.99 -0.98
CA PHE A 172 -17.86 9.71 -0.36
C PHE A 172 -17.33 9.57 1.07
N GLY A 173 -16.79 10.64 1.68
CA GLY A 173 -16.21 10.60 3.02
C GLY A 173 -14.91 9.79 3.10
N ILE A 174 -14.18 9.63 1.98
CA ILE A 174 -12.92 8.90 1.90
C ILE A 174 -11.77 9.91 1.85
N ASN A 175 -10.84 9.80 2.80
CA ASN A 175 -9.63 10.62 2.84
C ASN A 175 -8.51 9.98 2.02
N VAL A 176 -7.76 10.81 1.29
CA VAL A 176 -6.55 10.39 0.56
C VAL A 176 -5.38 11.25 1.03
N ILE A 177 -4.31 10.58 1.48
CA ILE A 177 -3.12 11.17 2.11
C ILE A 177 -1.88 10.69 1.36
#